data_1aba679907af5f069ebf01f06f6ff41a
#
_entry.id   1aba679907af5f069ebf01f06f6ff41a
#
_cell.length_a   1.000
_cell.length_b   1.000
_cell.length_c   1.000
_cell.angle_alpha   90.00
_cell.angle_beta   90.00
_cell.angle_gamma   90.00
#
_symmetry.space_group_name_H-M   'P 1'
#
loop_
_entity.id
_entity.type
_entity.pdbx_description
1 polymer ?
#
loop_
_entity_poly.entity_id
_entity_poly.type
_entity_poly.pdbx_seq_one_letter_code
_entity_poly.pdbx_strand_id
1 'polypeptide(L)'
;MHDAILVDDMTYEEAMELSFFGSKVLHPKTLAPLQAKGIEAWSLNSLNPAARGTRIGKGPFESRTKSSICGISALKKVSMISVSGSGMRGRSGMAGRVFNTVSAAGISVLLITQSSSEYTISFCVRDSEADTVRDALSKEFELEIREKIIDEIGVKTECAIISVVGDGMIRNRGVASNFTNALASQDINIKALAQGSSERCISAVINGKFADKAVKAVHQFFFNTCQTIEVFAFGAGTIGGTLIDQIYQQHENLLKQKIDIKVIAITTIDGMNLNENGLDLSDWRKDMKNPMYKFGPSNVDDIIKFVKETKPLNPVFVDCTASYDLPERYLDILDAGMSIATPNKRANSMSMKFYKDLRKVANKHHCRFLYETNVGAGLPIIDTLQNLYKSGDKLESFNGIMSGSLSYIFGKLDEGVPFSKAVMEAKELRYTEPDPRDDLNGMDVARKGLIIARESGYEIELEDITMYKVFPDSFDPSGSVEEFLKKLPEVDGYFAKKIAELKKENKVLRMGATIKDGKVSVGMMEVGPENPLYSVKGGENAFVFYTERYKPIPLTVRGYGAGAGVTAAGVFGDIMRTVSFNLSSED
;
A
#
# COMPACT_ATOMS: atom_id res chain seq x y z
N MET A 1 21.26 0.28 10.24
CA MET A 1 19.82 0.51 10.45
C MET A 1 19.67 1.77 11.27
N HIS A 2 19.00 2.80 10.76
CA HIS A 2 18.74 4.03 11.52
C HIS A 2 17.81 3.77 12.73
N ASP A 3 16.96 2.76 12.65
CA ASP A 3 15.95 2.44 13.67
C ASP A 3 16.44 1.39 14.69
N ALA A 4 17.76 1.12 14.73
CA ALA A 4 18.32 0.17 15.69
C ALA A 4 18.19 0.70 17.12
N ILE A 5 17.71 -0.13 18.03
CA ILE A 5 17.51 0.19 19.44
C ILE A 5 18.68 -0.39 20.23
N LEU A 6 19.20 0.39 21.18
CA LEU A 6 20.22 -0.09 22.11
C LEU A 6 19.60 -1.11 23.06
N VAL A 7 20.23 -2.28 23.16
CA VAL A 7 19.89 -3.30 24.16
C VAL A 7 20.78 -3.07 25.38
N ASP A 8 20.23 -2.60 26.48
CA ASP A 8 21.00 -2.28 27.70
C ASP A 8 21.61 -3.53 28.33
N ASP A 9 20.83 -4.60 28.43
CA ASP A 9 21.21 -5.84 29.10
C ASP A 9 20.89 -7.06 28.23
N MET A 10 21.74 -8.08 28.25
CA MET A 10 21.61 -9.33 27.49
C MET A 10 22.13 -10.49 28.32
N THR A 11 21.47 -11.65 28.26
CA THR A 11 21.98 -12.87 28.90
C THR A 11 23.11 -13.49 28.07
N TYR A 12 23.93 -14.34 28.70
CA TYR A 12 24.98 -15.06 27.96
C TYR A 12 24.37 -15.92 26.85
N GLU A 13 23.24 -16.56 27.14
CA GLU A 13 22.51 -17.42 26.21
C GLU A 13 22.02 -16.64 25.01
N GLU A 14 21.39 -15.48 25.21
CA GLU A 14 20.95 -14.60 24.15
C GLU A 14 22.13 -14.12 23.28
N ALA A 15 23.23 -13.74 23.92
CA ALA A 15 24.44 -13.29 23.23
C ALA A 15 25.08 -14.42 22.39
N MET A 16 25.06 -15.66 22.89
CA MET A 16 25.55 -16.84 22.14
C MET A 16 24.66 -17.14 20.93
N GLU A 17 23.35 -17.12 21.06
CA GLU A 17 22.41 -17.35 19.96
C GLU A 17 22.56 -16.28 18.86
N LEU A 18 22.60 -15.01 19.22
CA LEU A 18 22.80 -13.92 18.24
C LEU A 18 24.14 -14.05 17.53
N SER A 19 25.19 -14.42 18.24
CA SER A 19 26.53 -14.58 17.68
C SER A 19 26.62 -15.78 16.74
N PHE A 20 25.90 -16.86 17.02
CA PHE A 20 25.84 -18.05 16.17
C PHE A 20 25.19 -17.74 14.81
N PHE A 21 24.11 -16.96 14.79
CA PHE A 21 23.39 -16.59 13.58
C PHE A 21 23.93 -15.36 12.85
N GLY A 22 25.20 -14.99 13.09
CA GLY A 22 25.90 -14.01 12.24
C GLY A 22 26.02 -12.60 12.79
N SER A 23 25.63 -12.36 14.02
CA SER A 23 25.97 -11.11 14.71
C SER A 23 27.49 -11.02 14.90
N LYS A 24 28.12 -9.94 14.42
CA LYS A 24 29.58 -9.76 14.51
C LYS A 24 30.05 -9.14 15.83
N VAL A 25 29.18 -9.05 16.83
CA VAL A 25 29.48 -8.34 18.08
C VAL A 25 30.45 -9.12 18.95
N LEU A 26 30.24 -10.43 19.13
CA LEU A 26 31.09 -11.31 19.91
C LEU A 26 31.20 -12.69 19.25
N HIS A 27 32.30 -13.40 19.51
CA HIS A 27 32.43 -14.79 19.05
C HIS A 27 31.82 -15.74 20.11
N PRO A 28 30.97 -16.74 19.76
CA PRO A 28 30.33 -17.65 20.74
C PRO A 28 31.34 -18.31 21.70
N LYS A 29 32.54 -18.69 21.22
CA LYS A 29 33.58 -19.28 22.03
C LYS A 29 34.17 -18.34 23.11
N THR A 30 33.97 -17.03 22.99
CA THR A 30 34.40 -16.06 24.01
C THR A 30 33.41 -16.03 25.18
N LEU A 31 32.15 -16.26 24.93
CA LEU A 31 31.08 -16.18 25.94
C LEU A 31 31.04 -17.40 26.88
N ALA A 32 31.33 -18.59 26.37
CA ALA A 32 31.31 -19.83 27.17
C ALA A 32 32.19 -19.80 28.45
N PRO A 33 33.48 -19.36 28.42
CA PRO A 33 34.29 -19.26 29.63
C PRO A 33 33.81 -18.13 30.57
N LEU A 34 33.24 -17.04 30.05
CA LEU A 34 32.67 -15.97 30.88
C LEU A 34 31.44 -16.47 31.64
N GLN A 35 30.55 -17.16 30.94
CA GLN A 35 29.35 -17.78 31.55
C GLN A 35 29.72 -18.79 32.64
N ALA A 36 30.70 -19.69 32.36
CA ALA A 36 31.12 -20.70 33.30
C ALA A 36 31.67 -20.12 34.62
N LYS A 37 32.26 -18.92 34.57
CA LYS A 37 32.79 -18.22 35.73
C LYS A 37 31.92 -17.08 36.26
N GLY A 38 30.75 -16.82 35.62
CA GLY A 38 29.85 -15.72 35.99
C GLY A 38 30.48 -14.31 35.81
N ILE A 39 31.39 -14.14 34.87
CA ILE A 39 32.10 -12.87 34.62
C ILE A 39 31.27 -12.03 33.66
N GLU A 40 30.81 -10.86 34.08
CA GLU A 40 30.09 -9.90 33.22
C GLU A 40 31.01 -9.33 32.14
N ALA A 41 30.45 -9.13 30.96
CA ALA A 41 31.13 -8.49 29.83
C ALA A 41 30.32 -7.29 29.34
N TRP A 42 31.02 -6.33 28.74
CA TRP A 42 30.38 -5.14 28.14
C TRP A 42 30.75 -5.05 26.66
N SER A 43 29.75 -4.87 25.82
CA SER A 43 29.93 -4.52 24.41
C SER A 43 29.81 -3.02 24.26
N LEU A 44 30.92 -2.35 23.93
CA LEU A 44 31.02 -0.89 23.83
C LEU A 44 31.42 -0.48 22.40
N ASN A 45 31.02 0.74 22.01
CA ASN A 45 31.44 1.32 20.74
C ASN A 45 32.80 2.02 20.91
N SER A 46 33.85 1.50 20.26
CA SER A 46 35.20 2.09 20.32
C SER A 46 35.28 3.50 19.74
N LEU A 47 34.37 3.86 18.82
CA LEU A 47 34.28 5.22 18.24
C LEU A 47 33.50 6.20 19.12
N ASN A 48 32.72 5.70 20.08
CA ASN A 48 32.01 6.50 21.08
C ASN A 48 32.06 5.80 22.45
N PRO A 49 33.22 5.86 23.15
CA PRO A 49 33.40 5.19 24.44
C PRO A 49 32.51 5.68 25.57
N ALA A 50 31.94 6.88 25.42
CA ALA A 50 30.99 7.44 26.39
C ALA A 50 29.57 6.84 26.26
N ALA A 51 29.26 6.13 25.19
CA ALA A 51 27.99 5.44 25.03
C ALA A 51 27.86 4.29 26.06
N ARG A 52 26.66 4.11 26.60
CA ARG A 52 26.37 3.12 27.67
C ARG A 52 26.71 1.67 27.28
N GLY A 53 26.57 1.31 26.01
CA GLY A 53 26.81 -0.07 25.52
C GLY A 53 25.82 -1.10 26.05
N THR A 54 26.15 -2.38 25.84
CA THR A 54 25.32 -3.54 26.25
C THR A 54 26.05 -4.35 27.32
N ARG A 55 25.43 -4.56 28.47
CA ARG A 55 25.93 -5.48 29.51
C ARG A 55 25.50 -6.91 29.18
N ILE A 56 26.44 -7.85 29.27
CA ILE A 56 26.22 -9.28 29.05
C ILE A 56 26.54 -10.02 30.33
N GLY A 57 25.56 -10.75 30.87
CA GLY A 57 25.72 -11.41 32.17
C GLY A 57 24.66 -12.47 32.47
N LYS A 58 24.59 -12.85 33.75
CA LYS A 58 23.60 -13.82 34.22
C LYS A 58 22.28 -13.13 34.51
N GLY A 59 21.26 -13.36 33.64
CA GLY A 59 19.90 -12.84 33.87
C GLY A 59 19.17 -13.52 35.04
N PRO A 60 17.88 -13.18 35.29
CA PRO A 60 17.10 -12.21 34.54
C PRO A 60 17.44 -10.74 34.90
N PHE A 61 17.27 -9.82 33.93
CA PHE A 61 17.45 -8.38 34.14
C PHE A 61 16.10 -7.68 34.22
N GLU A 62 15.89 -6.85 35.26
CA GLU A 62 14.64 -6.11 35.47
C GLU A 62 14.33 -5.12 34.32
N SER A 63 15.36 -4.53 33.73
CA SER A 63 15.26 -3.63 32.58
C SER A 63 14.53 -4.24 31.38
N ARG A 64 14.41 -5.56 31.30
CA ARG A 64 13.90 -6.32 30.14
C ARG A 64 12.57 -7.02 30.32
N THR A 65 11.86 -6.74 31.41
CA THR A 65 10.57 -7.41 31.72
C THR A 65 9.48 -7.19 30.66
N LYS A 66 9.62 -6.17 29.82
CA LYS A 66 8.61 -5.80 28.79
C LYS A 66 8.92 -6.26 27.36
N SER A 67 10.16 -6.64 27.03
CA SER A 67 10.50 -7.05 25.66
C SER A 67 10.48 -8.55 25.49
N SER A 68 9.76 -9.05 24.48
CA SER A 68 9.72 -10.48 24.15
C SER A 68 11.00 -10.98 23.49
N ILE A 69 11.71 -10.13 22.74
CA ILE A 69 12.98 -10.46 22.06
C ILE A 69 14.06 -9.44 22.39
N CYS A 70 15.32 -9.85 22.29
CA CYS A 70 16.49 -8.95 22.46
C CYS A 70 17.14 -8.58 21.15
N GLY A 71 16.98 -9.40 20.12
CA GLY A 71 17.63 -9.13 18.85
C GLY A 71 17.12 -9.97 17.71
N ILE A 72 17.50 -9.53 16.52
CA ILE A 72 17.21 -10.18 15.26
C ILE A 72 18.52 -10.39 14.54
N SER A 73 18.71 -11.59 14.00
CA SER A 73 19.90 -11.92 13.23
C SER A 73 19.53 -12.45 11.84
N ALA A 74 20.41 -12.23 10.88
CA ALA A 74 20.29 -12.76 9.53
C ALA A 74 21.58 -13.39 9.07
N LEU A 75 21.56 -14.68 8.80
CA LEU A 75 22.66 -15.41 8.20
C LEU A 75 22.37 -15.62 6.71
N LYS A 76 23.10 -14.94 5.86
CA LYS A 76 23.01 -15.02 4.40
C LYS A 76 23.95 -16.06 3.83
N LYS A 77 23.79 -16.42 2.54
CA LYS A 77 24.60 -17.41 1.81
C LYS A 77 24.50 -18.79 2.47
N VAL A 78 23.29 -19.27 2.60
CA VAL A 78 22.94 -20.55 3.19
C VAL A 78 22.24 -21.41 2.14
N SER A 79 22.59 -22.69 2.10
CA SER A 79 21.89 -23.72 1.33
C SER A 79 21.12 -24.65 2.23
N MET A 80 19.90 -24.98 1.84
CA MET A 80 19.07 -25.98 2.50
C MET A 80 19.20 -27.31 1.76
N ILE A 81 19.64 -28.33 2.49
CA ILE A 81 19.77 -29.71 2.02
C ILE A 81 18.55 -30.49 2.50
N SER A 82 18.00 -31.35 1.65
CA SER A 82 16.86 -32.20 1.98
C SER A 82 17.16 -33.65 1.60
N VAL A 83 17.01 -34.53 2.57
CA VAL A 83 17.00 -35.98 2.37
C VAL A 83 15.59 -36.47 2.57
N SER A 84 14.94 -36.97 1.54
CA SER A 84 13.54 -37.40 1.56
C SER A 84 13.36 -38.76 0.87
N GLY A 85 12.28 -39.46 1.22
CA GLY A 85 11.93 -40.69 0.56
C GLY A 85 11.00 -41.58 1.40
N SER A 86 10.20 -42.37 0.69
CA SER A 86 9.21 -43.27 1.31
C SER A 86 9.86 -44.32 2.23
N GLY A 87 11.11 -44.70 1.98
CA GLY A 87 11.86 -45.67 2.75
C GLY A 87 12.51 -45.13 4.03
N MET A 88 12.41 -43.82 4.30
CA MET A 88 12.90 -43.22 5.54
C MET A 88 11.95 -43.49 6.70
N ARG A 89 10.66 -43.63 6.44
CA ARG A 89 9.62 -43.74 7.45
C ARG A 89 9.75 -45.02 8.27
N GLY A 90 9.80 -44.85 9.58
CA GLY A 90 9.88 -45.98 10.53
C GLY A 90 11.21 -46.74 10.53
N ARG A 91 12.24 -46.24 9.84
CA ARG A 91 13.59 -46.83 9.90
C ARG A 91 14.44 -46.10 10.94
N SER A 92 14.78 -46.79 12.02
CA SER A 92 15.69 -46.25 13.03
C SER A 92 17.10 -46.00 12.43
N GLY A 93 17.76 -44.92 12.87
CA GLY A 93 19.15 -44.63 12.53
C GLY A 93 19.36 -43.77 11.27
N MET A 94 18.31 -43.43 10.50
CA MET A 94 18.43 -42.60 9.29
C MET A 94 19.02 -41.23 9.59
N ALA A 95 18.52 -40.53 10.62
CA ALA A 95 19.07 -39.23 11.04
C ALA A 95 20.56 -39.37 11.46
N GLY A 96 20.92 -40.46 12.14
CA GLY A 96 22.32 -40.72 12.50
C GLY A 96 23.22 -40.86 11.27
N ARG A 97 22.79 -41.61 10.25
CA ARG A 97 23.55 -41.77 9.00
C ARG A 97 23.74 -40.41 8.31
N VAL A 98 22.65 -39.63 8.16
CA VAL A 98 22.72 -38.29 7.53
C VAL A 98 23.74 -37.42 8.26
N PHE A 99 23.62 -37.23 9.58
CA PHE A 99 24.49 -36.31 10.31
C PHE A 99 25.90 -36.85 10.53
N ASN A 100 26.11 -38.17 10.62
CA ASN A 100 27.45 -38.74 10.64
C ASN A 100 28.19 -38.52 9.33
N THR A 101 27.51 -38.63 8.19
CA THR A 101 28.10 -38.37 6.87
C THR A 101 28.49 -36.91 6.74
N VAL A 102 27.63 -35.97 7.16
CA VAL A 102 27.95 -34.52 7.14
C VAL A 102 29.12 -34.20 8.08
N SER A 103 29.15 -34.79 9.27
CA SER A 103 30.25 -34.65 10.25
C SER A 103 31.56 -35.19 9.71
N ALA A 104 31.55 -36.36 9.06
CA ALA A 104 32.74 -36.99 8.46
C ALA A 104 33.32 -36.10 7.31
N ALA A 105 32.47 -35.32 6.65
CA ALA A 105 32.91 -34.31 5.68
C ALA A 105 33.45 -33.03 6.33
N GLY A 106 33.53 -32.94 7.66
CA GLY A 106 34.04 -31.78 8.40
C GLY A 106 33.12 -30.56 8.40
N ILE A 107 31.83 -30.74 8.08
CA ILE A 107 30.86 -29.65 7.87
C ILE A 107 29.95 -29.51 9.09
N SER A 108 29.75 -28.23 9.50
CA SER A 108 28.87 -27.87 10.62
C SER A 108 27.47 -27.51 10.13
N VAL A 109 26.45 -28.15 10.70
CA VAL A 109 25.04 -27.85 10.42
C VAL A 109 24.59 -26.59 11.14
N LEU A 110 23.93 -25.67 10.40
CA LEU A 110 23.48 -24.37 10.90
C LEU A 110 22.05 -24.42 11.50
N LEU A 111 21.18 -25.24 10.92
CA LEU A 111 19.79 -25.38 11.33
C LEU A 111 19.29 -26.75 10.90
N ILE A 112 18.51 -27.40 11.75
CA ILE A 112 17.89 -28.69 11.47
C ILE A 112 16.39 -28.54 11.60
N THR A 113 15.64 -29.13 10.66
CA THR A 113 14.20 -29.30 10.74
C THR A 113 13.82 -30.66 10.18
N GLN A 114 12.91 -31.34 10.86
CA GLN A 114 12.41 -32.64 10.45
C GLN A 114 10.89 -32.62 10.47
N SER A 115 10.26 -33.17 9.43
CA SER A 115 8.80 -33.36 9.45
C SER A 115 8.41 -34.46 10.43
N SER A 116 7.27 -34.29 11.08
CA SER A 116 6.74 -35.28 12.04
C SER A 116 6.42 -36.66 11.40
N SER A 117 6.33 -36.72 10.07
CA SER A 117 6.11 -37.95 9.33
C SER A 117 7.40 -38.77 9.08
N GLU A 118 8.55 -38.30 9.54
CA GLU A 118 9.89 -38.91 9.27
C GLU A 118 10.21 -39.06 7.76
N TYR A 119 9.41 -38.46 6.89
CA TYR A 119 9.58 -38.55 5.44
C TYR A 119 10.75 -37.70 4.93
N THR A 120 11.05 -36.58 5.59
CA THR A 120 12.07 -35.63 5.18
C THR A 120 12.88 -35.14 6.36
N ILE A 121 14.21 -35.18 6.23
CA ILE A 121 15.17 -34.48 7.10
C ILE A 121 15.73 -33.33 6.27
N SER A 122 15.54 -32.10 6.75
CA SER A 122 16.10 -30.90 6.12
C SER A 122 17.07 -30.20 7.08
N PHE A 123 18.15 -29.71 6.56
CA PHE A 123 19.11 -28.94 7.35
C PHE A 123 19.83 -27.90 6.49
N CYS A 124 20.45 -26.94 7.13
CA CYS A 124 21.12 -25.85 6.45
C CYS A 124 22.64 -25.91 6.67
N VAL A 125 23.38 -25.61 5.62
CA VAL A 125 24.85 -25.46 5.62
C VAL A 125 25.21 -24.16 4.88
N ARG A 126 26.48 -23.74 4.91
CA ARG A 126 26.93 -22.61 4.09
C ARG A 126 26.85 -22.95 2.61
N ASP A 127 26.57 -21.97 1.75
CA ASP A 127 26.50 -22.18 0.29
C ASP A 127 27.78 -22.83 -0.26
N SER A 128 28.94 -22.46 0.27
CA SER A 128 30.26 -23.01 -0.14
C SER A 128 30.44 -24.49 0.17
N GLU A 129 29.61 -25.07 1.05
CA GLU A 129 29.68 -26.45 1.53
C GLU A 129 28.62 -27.35 0.92
N ALA A 130 27.66 -26.76 0.20
CA ALA A 130 26.46 -27.46 -0.26
C ALA A 130 26.75 -28.62 -1.22
N ASP A 131 27.64 -28.43 -2.19
CA ASP A 131 27.98 -29.48 -3.15
C ASP A 131 28.74 -30.62 -2.48
N THR A 132 29.65 -30.32 -1.57
CA THR A 132 30.38 -31.35 -0.79
C THR A 132 29.44 -32.20 0.02
N VAL A 133 28.45 -31.60 0.67
CA VAL A 133 27.42 -32.32 1.44
C VAL A 133 26.55 -33.17 0.52
N ARG A 134 26.08 -32.61 -0.59
CA ARG A 134 25.27 -33.34 -1.58
C ARG A 134 25.99 -34.58 -2.04
N ASP A 135 27.26 -34.44 -2.45
CA ASP A 135 28.03 -35.55 -3.03
C ASP A 135 28.34 -36.61 -1.97
N ALA A 136 28.65 -36.21 -0.73
CA ALA A 136 28.87 -37.15 0.38
C ALA A 136 27.59 -37.94 0.70
N LEU A 137 26.44 -37.27 0.79
CA LEU A 137 25.16 -37.92 1.04
C LEU A 137 24.71 -38.81 -0.14
N SER A 138 24.92 -38.36 -1.37
CA SER A 138 24.60 -39.17 -2.54
C SER A 138 25.41 -40.46 -2.60
N LYS A 139 26.68 -40.40 -2.16
CA LYS A 139 27.51 -41.59 -2.02
C LYS A 139 27.07 -42.50 -0.87
N GLU A 140 26.74 -41.93 0.29
CA GLU A 140 26.27 -42.72 1.47
C GLU A 140 24.95 -43.45 1.19
N PHE A 141 24.06 -42.80 0.44
CA PHE A 141 22.72 -43.35 0.13
C PHE A 141 22.59 -43.86 -1.31
N GLU A 142 23.70 -44.18 -1.99
CA GLU A 142 23.71 -44.60 -3.41
C GLU A 142 22.77 -45.76 -3.69
N LEU A 143 22.74 -46.79 -2.82
CA LEU A 143 21.87 -47.96 -2.97
C LEU A 143 20.39 -47.57 -2.77
N GLU A 144 20.08 -46.82 -1.73
CA GLU A 144 18.72 -46.40 -1.44
C GLU A 144 18.16 -45.44 -2.51
N ILE A 145 18.98 -44.61 -3.10
CA ILE A 145 18.61 -43.74 -4.22
C ILE A 145 18.34 -44.57 -5.47
N ARG A 146 19.22 -45.52 -5.79
CA ARG A 146 19.05 -46.41 -6.95
C ARG A 146 17.77 -47.27 -6.85
N GLU A 147 17.46 -47.76 -5.64
CA GLU A 147 16.27 -48.53 -5.37
C GLU A 147 15.01 -47.69 -5.16
N LYS A 148 15.11 -46.35 -5.33
CA LYS A 148 14.02 -45.36 -5.15
C LYS A 148 13.39 -45.40 -3.74
N ILE A 149 14.16 -45.78 -2.73
CA ILE A 149 13.80 -45.76 -1.30
C ILE A 149 13.99 -44.36 -0.74
N ILE A 150 15.03 -43.66 -1.22
CA ILE A 150 15.32 -42.25 -0.98
C ILE A 150 15.33 -41.54 -2.32
N ASP A 151 14.79 -40.33 -2.35
CA ASP A 151 14.83 -39.44 -3.51
C ASP A 151 16.26 -38.91 -3.71
N GLU A 152 16.52 -38.26 -4.84
CA GLU A 152 17.79 -37.52 -5.03
C GLU A 152 17.95 -36.47 -3.94
N ILE A 153 19.19 -36.25 -3.50
CA ILE A 153 19.49 -35.28 -2.44
C ILE A 153 19.12 -33.89 -2.94
N GLY A 154 18.10 -33.30 -2.34
CA GLY A 154 17.63 -31.97 -2.70
C GLY A 154 18.56 -30.87 -2.17
N VAL A 155 18.90 -29.91 -3.02
CA VAL A 155 19.67 -28.72 -2.65
C VAL A 155 18.92 -27.47 -3.07
N LYS A 156 18.67 -26.57 -2.13
CA LYS A 156 18.11 -25.23 -2.41
C LYS A 156 19.12 -24.19 -1.96
N THR A 157 19.80 -23.60 -2.93
CA THR A 157 20.78 -22.53 -2.72
C THR A 157 20.13 -21.15 -2.50
N GLU A 158 20.94 -20.13 -2.30
CA GLU A 158 20.51 -18.73 -2.15
C GLU A 158 19.45 -18.53 -1.05
N CYS A 159 19.60 -19.24 0.05
CA CYS A 159 18.74 -19.07 1.23
C CYS A 159 19.39 -18.11 2.25
N ALA A 160 18.58 -17.64 3.17
CA ALA A 160 19.00 -16.97 4.38
C ALA A 160 18.20 -17.51 5.58
N ILE A 161 18.84 -17.54 6.75
CA ILE A 161 18.19 -17.83 8.02
C ILE A 161 17.96 -16.49 8.73
N ILE A 162 16.70 -16.21 9.08
CA ILE A 162 16.31 -15.08 9.91
C ILE A 162 15.95 -15.64 11.28
N SER A 163 16.55 -15.10 12.34
CA SER A 163 16.33 -15.56 13.70
C SER A 163 15.92 -14.43 14.61
N VAL A 164 14.92 -14.64 15.44
CA VAL A 164 14.56 -13.79 16.58
C VAL A 164 15.03 -14.47 17.87
N VAL A 165 15.69 -13.70 18.72
CA VAL A 165 16.31 -14.22 19.95
C VAL A 165 15.83 -13.39 21.14
N GLY A 166 15.50 -14.06 22.24
CA GLY A 166 15.18 -13.40 23.50
C GLY A 166 14.61 -14.34 24.58
N ASP A 167 15.09 -14.21 25.80
CA ASP A 167 14.58 -14.94 26.97
C ASP A 167 13.13 -14.59 27.30
N GLY A 168 12.67 -13.41 26.87
CA GLY A 168 11.28 -12.97 27.02
C GLY A 168 10.27 -13.85 26.27
N MET A 169 10.68 -14.60 25.25
CA MET A 169 9.81 -15.48 24.47
C MET A 169 9.19 -16.60 25.32
N ILE A 170 9.92 -17.08 26.34
CA ILE A 170 9.45 -18.14 27.28
C ILE A 170 8.17 -17.71 28.02
N ARG A 171 8.01 -16.41 28.27
CA ARG A 171 6.90 -15.85 29.06
C ARG A 171 5.84 -15.17 28.21
N ASN A 172 6.18 -14.74 27.00
CA ASN A 172 5.28 -13.98 26.12
C ASN A 172 4.65 -14.89 25.07
N ARG A 173 3.32 -14.91 25.05
CA ARG A 173 2.55 -15.68 24.06
C ARG A 173 2.55 -14.93 22.70
N GLY A 174 2.41 -15.70 21.62
CA GLY A 174 2.22 -15.13 20.28
C GLY A 174 3.52 -14.71 19.57
N VAL A 175 4.71 -14.90 20.15
CA VAL A 175 5.99 -14.49 19.51
C VAL A 175 6.18 -15.18 18.16
N ALA A 176 5.88 -16.49 18.06
CA ALA A 176 5.95 -17.22 16.79
C ALA A 176 4.95 -16.68 15.77
N SER A 177 3.73 -16.36 16.18
CA SER A 177 2.71 -15.73 15.32
C SER A 177 3.20 -14.36 14.82
N ASN A 178 3.72 -13.54 15.71
CA ASN A 178 4.25 -12.21 15.38
C ASN A 178 5.41 -12.31 14.40
N PHE A 179 6.32 -13.25 14.58
CA PHE A 179 7.43 -13.48 13.69
C PHE A 179 6.99 -13.93 12.28
N THR A 180 6.07 -14.89 12.21
CA THR A 180 5.54 -15.36 10.93
C THR A 180 4.67 -14.30 10.24
N ASN A 181 3.88 -13.53 10.98
CA ASN A 181 3.09 -12.42 10.46
C ASN A 181 3.97 -11.29 9.90
N ALA A 182 5.08 -10.96 10.57
CA ALA A 182 6.02 -9.97 10.07
C ALA A 182 6.61 -10.37 8.72
N LEU A 183 6.92 -11.65 8.50
CA LEU A 183 7.38 -12.16 7.22
C LEU A 183 6.25 -12.22 6.18
N ALA A 184 5.07 -12.70 6.57
CA ALA A 184 3.91 -12.83 5.70
C ALA A 184 3.41 -11.46 5.19
N SER A 185 3.42 -10.42 6.04
CA SER A 185 3.02 -9.06 5.65
C SER A 185 3.88 -8.46 4.53
N GLN A 186 5.06 -9.02 4.31
CA GLN A 186 6.00 -8.61 3.27
C GLN A 186 6.09 -9.61 2.11
N ASP A 187 5.13 -10.53 2.01
CA ASP A 187 5.07 -11.58 0.99
C ASP A 187 6.35 -12.46 0.97
N ILE A 188 6.91 -12.72 2.15
CA ILE A 188 8.11 -13.54 2.28
C ILE A 188 7.72 -14.98 2.63
N ASN A 189 7.92 -15.89 1.69
CA ASN A 189 7.65 -17.31 1.89
C ASN A 189 8.70 -17.94 2.82
N ILE A 190 8.23 -18.67 3.82
CA ILE A 190 9.05 -19.45 4.75
C ILE A 190 9.24 -20.86 4.16
N LYS A 191 10.50 -21.25 3.92
CA LYS A 191 10.87 -22.58 3.40
C LYS A 191 10.96 -23.63 4.51
N ALA A 192 11.43 -23.22 5.68
CA ALA A 192 11.53 -24.04 6.89
C ALA A 192 11.47 -23.16 8.14
N LEU A 193 10.94 -23.70 9.24
CA LEU A 193 10.86 -23.02 10.52
C LEU A 193 11.42 -23.98 11.60
N ALA A 194 12.20 -23.44 12.52
CA ALA A 194 12.72 -24.18 13.65
C ALA A 194 12.64 -23.33 14.93
N GLN A 195 12.19 -23.97 16.01
CA GLN A 195 12.21 -23.42 17.37
C GLN A 195 12.80 -24.47 18.30
N GLY A 196 13.83 -24.09 19.05
CA GLY A 196 14.45 -24.96 20.04
C GLY A 196 13.60 -25.13 21.29
N SER A 197 13.81 -26.20 22.03
CA SER A 197 13.14 -26.47 23.33
C SER A 197 13.50 -25.45 24.42
N SER A 198 14.52 -24.65 24.22
CA SER A 198 14.89 -23.53 25.10
C SER A 198 13.91 -22.34 24.97
N GLU A 199 13.06 -22.32 23.95
CA GLU A 199 12.12 -21.23 23.61
C GLU A 199 12.77 -19.85 23.51
N ARG A 200 14.09 -19.79 23.29
CA ARG A 200 14.87 -18.52 23.21
C ARG A 200 15.14 -18.06 21.81
N CYS A 201 14.96 -18.93 20.82
CA CYS A 201 15.23 -18.63 19.43
C CYS A 201 14.19 -19.26 18.52
N ILE A 202 13.67 -18.46 17.59
CA ILE A 202 12.86 -18.94 16.47
C ILE A 202 13.58 -18.53 15.18
N SER A 203 13.82 -19.51 14.30
CA SER A 203 14.53 -19.31 13.05
C SER A 203 13.70 -19.71 11.85
N ALA A 204 13.67 -18.90 10.81
CA ALA A 204 13.01 -19.18 9.55
C ALA A 204 14.02 -19.17 8.39
N VAL A 205 13.95 -20.17 7.54
CA VAL A 205 14.68 -20.22 6.26
C VAL A 205 13.84 -19.59 5.18
N ILE A 206 14.37 -18.55 4.53
CA ILE A 206 13.72 -17.81 3.48
C ILE A 206 14.61 -17.72 2.23
N ASN A 207 14.11 -17.13 1.13
CA ASN A 207 14.96 -16.80 -0.01
C ASN A 207 15.89 -15.62 0.37
N GLY A 208 17.19 -15.77 0.12
CA GLY A 208 18.23 -14.82 0.52
C GLY A 208 18.07 -13.40 -0.01
N LYS A 209 17.42 -13.25 -1.18
CA LYS A 209 17.12 -11.92 -1.75
C LYS A 209 16.22 -11.06 -0.86
N PHE A 210 15.47 -11.67 0.06
CA PHE A 210 14.55 -10.97 0.97
C PHE A 210 15.13 -10.76 2.38
N ALA A 211 16.36 -11.16 2.64
CA ALA A 211 16.94 -11.14 3.99
C ALA A 211 16.89 -9.75 4.66
N ASP A 212 17.25 -8.69 3.95
CA ASP A 212 17.26 -7.33 4.50
C ASP A 212 15.84 -6.81 4.74
N LYS A 213 14.90 -7.11 3.83
CA LYS A 213 13.48 -6.78 3.98
C LYS A 213 12.87 -7.52 5.18
N ALA A 214 13.20 -8.80 5.35
CA ALA A 214 12.75 -9.61 6.47
C ALA A 214 13.21 -9.04 7.82
N VAL A 215 14.51 -8.68 7.94
CA VAL A 215 15.04 -8.08 9.17
C VAL A 215 14.33 -6.77 9.50
N LYS A 216 14.12 -5.89 8.52
CA LYS A 216 13.40 -4.62 8.72
C LYS A 216 11.96 -4.87 9.21
N ALA A 217 11.23 -5.78 8.56
CA ALA A 217 9.85 -6.09 8.90
C ALA A 217 9.72 -6.69 10.32
N VAL A 218 10.56 -7.67 10.65
CA VAL A 218 10.58 -8.29 11.97
C VAL A 218 10.97 -7.27 13.04
N HIS A 219 11.96 -6.40 12.77
CA HIS A 219 12.36 -5.33 13.69
C HIS A 219 11.21 -4.36 13.97
N GLN A 220 10.56 -3.88 12.93
CA GLN A 220 9.41 -2.99 13.06
C GLN A 220 8.28 -3.61 13.90
N PHE A 221 8.02 -4.91 13.69
CA PHE A 221 6.93 -5.60 14.36
C PHE A 221 7.20 -5.83 15.86
N PHE A 222 8.43 -6.19 16.24
CA PHE A 222 8.77 -6.57 17.62
C PHE A 222 9.15 -5.39 18.51
N PHE A 223 9.75 -4.37 17.95
CA PHE A 223 10.24 -3.24 18.76
C PHE A 223 9.26 -2.06 18.77
N ASN A 224 8.03 -2.26 18.31
CA ASN A 224 7.00 -1.23 18.29
C ASN A 224 7.52 0.10 17.71
N THR A 225 8.42 0.01 16.74
CA THR A 225 8.83 1.18 15.96
C THR A 225 7.66 1.66 15.12
N CYS A 226 7.67 2.94 14.72
CA CYS A 226 6.63 3.49 13.88
C CYS A 226 6.45 2.64 12.62
N GLN A 227 5.20 2.39 12.23
CA GLN A 227 4.90 1.81 10.93
C GLN A 227 5.25 2.84 9.86
N THR A 228 6.30 2.59 9.10
CA THR A 228 6.77 3.52 8.08
C THR A 228 6.02 3.31 6.77
N ILE A 229 5.57 4.42 6.17
CA ILE A 229 5.00 4.48 4.82
C ILE A 229 5.93 5.35 3.98
N GLU A 230 6.46 4.80 2.89
CA GLU A 230 7.38 5.50 2.01
C GLU A 230 6.64 6.03 0.77
N VAL A 231 6.44 7.35 0.72
CA VAL A 231 5.65 8.05 -0.29
C VAL A 231 6.54 8.57 -1.43
N PHE A 232 6.15 8.26 -2.66
CA PHE A 232 6.73 8.75 -3.90
C PHE A 232 5.69 9.63 -4.59
N ALA A 233 5.78 10.95 -4.41
CA ALA A 233 4.77 11.91 -4.85
C ALA A 233 5.05 12.43 -6.27
N PHE A 234 4.16 12.13 -7.20
CA PHE A 234 4.14 12.66 -8.57
C PHE A 234 3.09 13.75 -8.70
N GLY A 235 3.53 14.95 -9.15
CA GLY A 235 2.67 16.10 -9.31
C GLY A 235 2.46 16.88 -8.00
N ALA A 236 3.40 17.75 -7.68
CA ALA A 236 3.31 18.65 -6.52
C ALA A 236 2.67 20.02 -6.89
N GLY A 237 1.65 19.98 -7.75
CA GLY A 237 0.79 21.13 -8.05
C GLY A 237 -0.18 21.43 -6.89
N THR A 238 -1.36 21.97 -7.22
CA THR A 238 -2.35 22.39 -6.20
C THR A 238 -2.72 21.25 -5.23
N ILE A 239 -3.10 20.07 -5.73
CA ILE A 239 -3.51 18.94 -4.87
C ILE A 239 -2.30 18.31 -4.20
N GLY A 240 -1.29 17.92 -4.98
CA GLY A 240 -0.11 17.23 -4.43
C GLY A 240 0.70 18.11 -3.48
N GLY A 241 0.82 19.42 -3.77
CA GLY A 241 1.46 20.36 -2.84
C GLY A 241 0.70 20.51 -1.52
N THR A 242 -0.64 20.55 -1.58
CA THR A 242 -1.47 20.57 -0.36
C THR A 242 -1.34 19.26 0.42
N LEU A 243 -1.25 18.11 -0.27
CA LEU A 243 -1.02 16.82 0.37
C LEU A 243 0.32 16.78 1.12
N ILE A 244 1.39 17.25 0.49
CA ILE A 244 2.72 17.31 1.12
C ILE A 244 2.67 18.19 2.38
N ASP A 245 2.00 19.35 2.30
CA ASP A 245 1.81 20.23 3.45
C ASP A 245 0.99 19.55 4.57
N GLN A 246 -0.06 18.82 4.24
CA GLN A 246 -0.86 18.06 5.22
C GLN A 246 -0.04 16.96 5.88
N ILE A 247 0.79 16.22 5.12
CA ILE A 247 1.70 15.20 5.67
C ILE A 247 2.66 15.87 6.67
N TYR A 248 3.28 17.00 6.30
CA TYR A 248 4.17 17.74 7.17
C TYR A 248 3.48 18.20 8.45
N GLN A 249 2.29 18.80 8.34
CA GLN A 249 1.52 19.30 9.49
C GLN A 249 1.08 18.20 10.45
N GLN A 250 0.79 17.00 9.93
CA GLN A 250 0.31 15.87 10.73
C GLN A 250 1.45 14.96 11.26
N HIS A 251 2.69 15.23 10.87
CA HIS A 251 3.83 14.35 11.17
C HIS A 251 3.97 14.02 12.67
N GLU A 252 3.97 15.01 13.55
CA GLU A 252 4.07 14.79 15.00
C GLU A 252 2.88 14.01 15.57
N ASN A 253 1.68 14.25 15.04
CA ASN A 253 0.46 13.56 15.44
C ASN A 253 0.49 12.07 15.03
N LEU A 254 1.00 11.81 13.85
CA LEU A 254 1.17 10.45 13.33
C LEU A 254 2.23 9.68 14.10
N LEU A 255 3.35 10.32 14.44
CA LEU A 255 4.38 9.70 15.27
C LEU A 255 3.84 9.27 16.64
N LYS A 256 2.96 10.06 17.28
CA LYS A 256 2.27 9.65 18.52
C LYS A 256 1.40 8.41 18.33
N GLN A 257 0.86 8.22 17.12
CA GLN A 257 0.10 7.03 16.73
C GLN A 257 0.99 5.89 16.20
N LYS A 258 2.30 6.01 16.33
CA LYS A 258 3.31 5.07 15.82
C LYS A 258 3.25 4.88 14.29
N ILE A 259 2.96 5.96 13.58
CA ILE A 259 2.96 6.02 12.11
C ILE A 259 3.99 7.05 11.68
N ASP A 260 4.87 6.67 10.75
CA ASP A 260 5.88 7.55 10.17
C ASP A 260 5.71 7.58 8.65
N ILE A 261 5.24 8.71 8.11
CA ILE A 261 5.13 8.90 6.66
C ILE A 261 6.37 9.65 6.19
N LYS A 262 7.20 8.96 5.42
CA LYS A 262 8.40 9.53 4.79
C LYS A 262 8.13 9.82 3.32
N VAL A 263 8.22 11.07 2.92
CA VAL A 263 8.17 11.44 1.50
C VAL A 263 9.57 11.22 0.93
N ILE A 264 9.73 10.13 0.16
CA ILE A 264 11.00 9.70 -0.41
C ILE A 264 11.31 10.45 -1.70
N ALA A 265 10.28 10.73 -2.50
CA ALA A 265 10.44 11.49 -3.73
C ALA A 265 9.31 12.50 -3.91
N ILE A 266 9.66 13.67 -4.47
CA ILE A 266 8.72 14.67 -4.96
C ILE A 266 9.09 14.96 -6.41
N THR A 267 8.11 14.84 -7.32
CA THR A 267 8.27 15.12 -8.75
C THR A 267 7.35 16.23 -9.19
N THR A 268 7.90 17.23 -9.86
CA THR A 268 7.18 18.34 -10.51
C THR A 268 7.50 18.37 -12.00
N ILE A 269 6.94 19.34 -12.72
CA ILE A 269 7.32 19.60 -14.13
C ILE A 269 8.77 20.09 -14.28
N ASP A 270 9.40 20.57 -13.22
CA ASP A 270 10.78 21.08 -13.22
C ASP A 270 11.80 19.97 -12.98
N GLY A 271 11.41 18.92 -12.25
CA GLY A 271 12.28 17.80 -11.94
C GLY A 271 11.83 16.97 -10.72
N MET A 272 12.75 16.20 -10.19
CA MET A 272 12.53 15.29 -9.09
C MET A 272 13.61 15.44 -8.01
N ASN A 273 13.21 15.48 -6.75
CA ASN A 273 14.07 15.25 -5.58
C ASN A 273 13.78 13.87 -4.99
N LEU A 274 14.84 13.15 -4.59
CA LEU A 274 14.75 11.80 -4.04
C LEU A 274 15.77 11.62 -2.92
N ASN A 275 15.33 11.06 -1.76
CA ASN A 275 16.18 10.75 -0.61
C ASN A 275 15.65 9.49 0.09
N GLU A 276 16.46 8.45 0.23
CA GLU A 276 16.06 7.17 0.85
C GLU A 276 15.65 7.28 2.33
N ASN A 277 16.10 8.32 3.03
CA ASN A 277 15.75 8.57 4.44
C ASN A 277 14.52 9.46 4.62
N GLY A 278 13.95 9.94 3.52
CA GLY A 278 12.90 10.95 3.46
C GLY A 278 13.44 12.35 3.19
N LEU A 279 12.66 13.15 2.48
CA LEU A 279 12.94 14.56 2.20
C LEU A 279 12.54 15.41 3.42
N ASP A 280 13.27 16.49 3.67
CA ASP A 280 12.81 17.53 4.59
C ASP A 280 11.67 18.31 3.94
N LEU A 281 10.51 18.30 4.59
CA LEU A 281 9.31 18.95 4.06
C LEU A 281 9.14 20.39 4.56
N SER A 282 10.02 20.89 5.41
CA SER A 282 9.89 22.23 6.00
C SER A 282 9.92 23.36 4.96
N ASP A 283 10.69 23.19 3.89
CA ASP A 283 10.84 24.18 2.80
C ASP A 283 10.87 23.52 1.40
N TRP A 284 10.13 22.41 1.25
CA TRP A 284 10.17 21.56 0.06
C TRP A 284 9.92 22.31 -1.26
N ARG A 285 9.08 23.39 -1.24
CA ARG A 285 8.82 24.20 -2.45
C ARG A 285 10.04 24.96 -2.93
N LYS A 286 10.91 25.35 -2.01
CA LYS A 286 12.17 26.04 -2.35
C LYS A 286 13.15 25.04 -2.94
N ASP A 287 13.24 23.84 -2.35
CA ASP A 287 14.12 22.78 -2.82
C ASP A 287 13.74 22.31 -4.23
N MET A 288 12.46 22.31 -4.57
CA MET A 288 11.97 21.98 -5.92
C MET A 288 12.26 23.05 -6.98
N LYS A 289 12.77 24.23 -6.64
CA LYS A 289 13.26 25.21 -7.63
C LYS A 289 14.59 24.79 -8.26
N ASN A 290 15.38 23.94 -7.56
CA ASN A 290 16.62 23.36 -8.05
C ASN A 290 16.60 21.85 -7.79
N PRO A 291 15.83 21.07 -8.56
CA PRO A 291 15.67 19.64 -8.31
C PRO A 291 16.95 18.88 -8.60
N MET A 292 17.16 17.76 -7.87
CA MET A 292 18.33 16.87 -8.03
C MET A 292 18.37 16.25 -9.44
N TYR A 293 17.19 15.91 -9.98
CA TYR A 293 17.03 15.27 -11.28
C TYR A 293 16.12 16.12 -12.17
N LYS A 294 16.44 16.24 -13.45
CA LYS A 294 15.55 16.88 -14.43
C LYS A 294 14.29 16.05 -14.63
N PHE A 295 13.17 16.71 -14.88
CA PHE A 295 11.94 16.02 -15.24
C PHE A 295 12.07 15.28 -16.58
N GLY A 296 11.51 14.08 -16.63
CA GLY A 296 11.46 13.27 -17.85
C GLY A 296 10.67 11.97 -17.63
N PRO A 297 10.31 11.27 -18.72
CA PRO A 297 9.62 9.99 -18.64
C PRO A 297 10.39 8.93 -17.82
N SER A 298 11.72 9.05 -17.77
CA SER A 298 12.60 8.16 -16.99
C SER A 298 12.41 8.25 -15.47
N ASN A 299 11.80 9.30 -14.94
CA ASN A 299 11.64 9.44 -13.49
C ASN A 299 10.81 8.29 -12.87
N VAL A 300 9.85 7.72 -13.59
CA VAL A 300 9.11 6.54 -13.14
C VAL A 300 10.03 5.32 -13.09
N ASP A 301 10.86 5.13 -14.11
CA ASP A 301 11.82 4.02 -14.19
C ASP A 301 12.89 4.15 -13.10
N ASP A 302 13.35 5.37 -12.82
CA ASP A 302 14.30 5.65 -11.74
C ASP A 302 13.72 5.27 -10.38
N ILE A 303 12.44 5.59 -10.14
CA ILE A 303 11.75 5.19 -8.90
C ILE A 303 11.55 3.67 -8.84
N ILE A 304 11.13 3.03 -9.91
CA ILE A 304 11.00 1.57 -9.96
C ILE A 304 12.36 0.90 -9.67
N LYS A 305 13.43 1.41 -10.26
CA LYS A 305 14.80 0.96 -9.99
C LYS A 305 15.17 1.16 -8.52
N PHE A 306 14.96 2.36 -8.00
CA PHE A 306 15.22 2.68 -6.60
C PHE A 306 14.49 1.74 -5.65
N VAL A 307 13.19 1.49 -5.86
CA VAL A 307 12.39 0.57 -5.03
C VAL A 307 12.92 -0.86 -5.10
N LYS A 308 13.35 -1.33 -6.27
CA LYS A 308 13.96 -2.67 -6.44
C LYS A 308 15.30 -2.79 -5.72
N GLU A 309 16.10 -1.73 -5.66
CA GLU A 309 17.40 -1.69 -5.00
C GLU A 309 17.28 -1.55 -3.48
N THR A 310 16.50 -0.59 -2.99
CA THR A 310 16.38 -0.27 -1.55
C THR A 310 15.38 -1.14 -0.81
N LYS A 311 14.43 -1.74 -1.51
CA LYS A 311 13.38 -2.62 -0.98
C LYS A 311 12.66 -1.99 0.23
N PRO A 312 11.99 -0.84 0.05
CA PRO A 312 11.21 -0.21 1.11
C PRO A 312 10.10 -1.15 1.59
N LEU A 313 9.62 -0.96 2.83
CA LEU A 313 8.62 -1.87 3.43
C LEU A 313 7.22 -1.61 2.87
N ASN A 314 6.81 -0.35 2.82
CA ASN A 314 5.46 0.05 2.40
C ASN A 314 5.54 1.20 1.38
N PRO A 315 6.05 0.95 0.17
CA PRO A 315 6.18 1.98 -0.84
C PRO A 315 4.81 2.33 -1.44
N VAL A 316 4.50 3.62 -1.47
CA VAL A 316 3.25 4.15 -2.03
C VAL A 316 3.59 5.17 -3.11
N PHE A 317 3.19 4.87 -4.34
CA PHE A 317 3.22 5.80 -5.45
C PHE A 317 1.97 6.67 -5.42
N VAL A 318 2.16 7.98 -5.37
CA VAL A 318 1.05 8.94 -5.31
C VAL A 318 1.04 9.75 -6.60
N ASP A 319 0.01 9.57 -7.44
CA ASP A 319 -0.16 10.36 -8.66
C ASP A 319 -1.19 11.46 -8.44
N CYS A 320 -0.73 12.69 -8.21
CA CYS A 320 -1.54 13.91 -8.17
C CYS A 320 -1.42 14.74 -9.46
N THR A 321 -1.06 14.12 -10.57
CA THR A 321 -0.95 14.78 -11.87
C THR A 321 -2.28 14.76 -12.64
N ALA A 322 -2.37 15.61 -13.65
CA ALA A 322 -3.39 15.55 -14.69
C ALA A 322 -2.90 14.77 -15.94
N SER A 323 -1.82 14.02 -15.82
CA SER A 323 -1.21 13.30 -16.95
C SER A 323 -2.15 12.25 -17.54
N TYR A 324 -2.11 12.13 -18.86
CA TYR A 324 -2.78 11.05 -19.58
C TYR A 324 -1.92 9.79 -19.67
N ASP A 325 -0.60 9.93 -19.73
CA ASP A 325 0.34 8.85 -20.00
C ASP A 325 0.78 8.13 -18.72
N LEU A 326 0.91 8.86 -17.59
CA LEU A 326 1.37 8.27 -16.34
C LEU A 326 0.50 7.09 -15.85
N PRO A 327 -0.83 7.14 -15.93
CA PRO A 327 -1.68 6.01 -15.56
C PRO A 327 -1.41 4.71 -16.36
N GLU A 328 -0.89 4.79 -17.58
CA GLU A 328 -0.50 3.60 -18.36
C GLU A 328 0.65 2.82 -17.72
N ARG A 329 1.48 3.50 -16.91
CA ARG A 329 2.60 2.91 -16.18
C ARG A 329 2.20 2.28 -14.82
N TYR A 330 0.93 2.36 -14.42
CA TYR A 330 0.50 1.82 -13.13
C TYR A 330 0.68 0.31 -13.01
N LEU A 331 0.60 -0.43 -14.11
CA LEU A 331 0.88 -1.86 -14.10
C LEU A 331 2.34 -2.14 -13.73
N ASP A 332 3.29 -1.37 -14.26
CA ASP A 332 4.72 -1.51 -13.96
C ASP A 332 5.02 -1.14 -12.50
N ILE A 333 4.37 -0.09 -11.99
CA ILE A 333 4.50 0.39 -10.62
C ILE A 333 3.98 -0.66 -9.63
N LEU A 334 2.80 -1.23 -9.88
CA LEU A 334 2.23 -2.31 -9.07
C LEU A 334 3.09 -3.58 -9.13
N ASP A 335 3.63 -3.95 -10.32
CA ASP A 335 4.52 -5.11 -10.49
C ASP A 335 5.87 -4.91 -9.76
N ALA A 336 6.28 -3.67 -9.53
CA ALA A 336 7.44 -3.34 -8.70
C ALA A 336 7.16 -3.46 -7.18
N GLY A 337 5.93 -3.78 -6.78
CA GLY A 337 5.52 -3.95 -5.38
C GLY A 337 5.17 -2.63 -4.68
N MET A 338 4.77 -1.60 -5.42
CA MET A 338 4.31 -0.32 -4.87
C MET A 338 2.78 -0.27 -4.85
N SER A 339 2.20 0.14 -3.73
CA SER A 339 0.79 0.56 -3.70
C SER A 339 0.61 1.89 -4.43
N ILE A 340 -0.61 2.16 -4.92
CA ILE A 340 -0.94 3.41 -5.61
C ILE A 340 -2.09 4.10 -4.89
N ALA A 341 -1.96 5.43 -4.67
CA ALA A 341 -3.02 6.32 -4.24
C ALA A 341 -3.15 7.48 -5.23
N THR A 342 -4.37 7.74 -5.78
CA THR A 342 -4.47 8.72 -6.87
C THR A 342 -5.85 9.37 -7.01
N PRO A 343 -5.92 10.71 -7.19
CA PRO A 343 -7.10 11.41 -7.69
C PRO A 343 -7.24 11.34 -9.22
N ASN A 344 -6.24 10.83 -9.96
CA ASN A 344 -6.28 10.76 -11.41
C ASN A 344 -7.27 9.68 -11.88
N LYS A 345 -8.37 10.12 -12.45
CA LYS A 345 -9.47 9.26 -12.89
C LYS A 345 -9.14 8.41 -14.13
N ARG A 346 -8.06 8.73 -14.82
CA ARG A 346 -7.75 8.15 -16.14
C ARG A 346 -7.68 6.63 -16.10
N ALA A 347 -6.90 6.06 -15.17
CA ALA A 347 -6.72 4.61 -15.06
C ALA A 347 -8.06 3.87 -14.91
N ASN A 348 -8.98 4.38 -14.11
CA ASN A 348 -10.29 3.77 -13.87
C ASN A 348 -11.32 4.06 -14.97
N SER A 349 -11.03 4.97 -15.90
CA SER A 349 -11.86 5.29 -17.07
C SER A 349 -11.28 4.78 -18.41
N MET A 350 -10.16 4.07 -18.41
CA MET A 350 -9.63 3.33 -19.55
C MET A 350 -10.46 2.07 -19.82
N SER A 351 -10.04 1.23 -20.79
CA SER A 351 -10.77 0.00 -21.13
C SER A 351 -11.04 -0.89 -19.91
N MET A 352 -12.14 -1.64 -19.95
CA MET A 352 -12.49 -2.60 -18.90
C MET A 352 -11.40 -3.66 -18.69
N LYS A 353 -10.68 -4.01 -19.76
CA LYS A 353 -9.51 -4.89 -19.65
C LYS A 353 -8.44 -4.28 -18.75
N PHE A 354 -8.05 -3.02 -18.99
CA PHE A 354 -7.04 -2.33 -18.18
C PHE A 354 -7.48 -2.18 -16.72
N TYR A 355 -8.76 -1.83 -16.49
CA TYR A 355 -9.37 -1.75 -15.17
C TYR A 355 -9.23 -3.07 -14.38
N LYS A 356 -9.49 -4.22 -15.04
CA LYS A 356 -9.34 -5.56 -14.44
C LYS A 356 -7.87 -5.93 -14.22
N ASP A 357 -7.00 -5.62 -15.18
CA ASP A 357 -5.57 -5.93 -15.11
C ASP A 357 -4.90 -5.21 -13.93
N LEU A 358 -5.23 -3.92 -13.66
CA LEU A 358 -4.73 -3.19 -12.49
C LEU A 358 -5.04 -3.92 -11.18
N ARG A 359 -6.28 -4.38 -11.00
CA ARG A 359 -6.70 -5.08 -9.79
C ARG A 359 -6.04 -6.45 -9.67
N LYS A 360 -5.88 -7.14 -10.78
CA LYS A 360 -5.20 -8.44 -10.83
C LYS A 360 -3.73 -8.32 -10.45
N VAL A 361 -3.02 -7.31 -10.98
CA VAL A 361 -1.60 -7.09 -10.67
C VAL A 361 -1.44 -6.62 -9.23
N ALA A 362 -2.28 -5.70 -8.75
CA ALA A 362 -2.29 -5.28 -7.36
C ALA A 362 -2.45 -6.47 -6.39
N ASN A 363 -3.44 -7.33 -6.64
CA ASN A 363 -3.68 -8.53 -5.82
C ASN A 363 -2.50 -9.52 -5.89
N LYS A 364 -1.90 -9.72 -7.07
CA LYS A 364 -0.74 -10.61 -7.27
C LYS A 364 0.47 -10.20 -6.43
N HIS A 365 0.69 -8.89 -6.26
CA HIS A 365 1.82 -8.33 -5.53
C HIS A 365 1.46 -7.85 -4.12
N HIS A 366 0.24 -8.17 -3.64
CA HIS A 366 -0.29 -7.70 -2.35
C HIS A 366 -0.21 -6.18 -2.17
N CYS A 367 -0.25 -5.43 -3.28
CA CYS A 367 -0.33 -3.98 -3.32
C CYS A 367 -1.78 -3.50 -3.27
N ARG A 368 -1.99 -2.28 -2.83
CA ARG A 368 -3.30 -1.62 -2.89
C ARG A 368 -3.32 -0.58 -4.01
N PHE A 369 -4.39 -0.59 -4.79
CA PHE A 369 -4.71 0.47 -5.74
C PHE A 369 -5.92 1.23 -5.20
N LEU A 370 -5.70 2.43 -4.67
CA LEU A 370 -6.68 3.26 -3.95
C LEU A 370 -6.92 4.56 -4.73
N TYR A 371 -8.17 4.93 -4.86
CA TYR A 371 -8.64 6.01 -5.73
C TYR A 371 -9.94 6.63 -5.24
N GLU A 372 -10.15 6.74 -3.92
CA GLU A 372 -11.36 7.36 -3.33
C GLU A 372 -11.67 8.69 -3.97
N THR A 373 -10.63 9.49 -4.19
CA THR A 373 -10.72 10.84 -4.72
C THR A 373 -10.99 10.94 -6.23
N ASN A 374 -11.11 9.80 -6.93
CA ASN A 374 -11.58 9.80 -8.32
C ASN A 374 -13.02 10.32 -8.44
N VAL A 375 -13.84 10.15 -7.38
CA VAL A 375 -15.25 10.55 -7.35
C VAL A 375 -15.56 11.24 -6.04
N GLY A 376 -16.02 12.50 -6.11
CA GLY A 376 -16.47 13.23 -4.92
C GLY A 376 -15.37 13.85 -4.06
N ALA A 377 -14.17 14.03 -4.60
CA ALA A 377 -13.00 14.54 -3.86
C ALA A 377 -12.73 13.68 -2.59
N GLY A 378 -12.82 14.26 -1.39
CA GLY A 378 -12.63 13.53 -0.13
C GLY A 378 -13.88 12.87 0.44
N LEU A 379 -15.00 12.86 -0.28
CA LEU A 379 -16.22 12.18 0.16
C LEU A 379 -16.05 10.65 0.07
N PRO A 380 -16.55 9.88 1.07
CA PRO A 380 -16.37 8.42 1.10
C PRO A 380 -17.36 7.72 0.16
N ILE A 381 -17.09 7.70 -1.12
CA ILE A 381 -17.96 7.14 -2.16
C ILE A 381 -17.51 5.74 -2.57
N ILE A 382 -16.26 5.59 -2.98
CA ILE A 382 -15.73 4.33 -3.53
C ILE A 382 -15.67 3.25 -2.45
N ASP A 383 -15.14 3.59 -1.27
CA ASP A 383 -15.04 2.66 -0.15
C ASP A 383 -16.43 2.21 0.34
N THR A 384 -17.38 3.16 0.41
CA THR A 384 -18.77 2.85 0.76
C THR A 384 -19.38 1.87 -0.22
N LEU A 385 -19.28 2.11 -1.54
CA LEU A 385 -19.80 1.22 -2.57
C LEU A 385 -19.15 -0.16 -2.51
N GLN A 386 -17.83 -0.22 -2.38
CA GLN A 386 -17.10 -1.49 -2.28
C GLN A 386 -17.56 -2.30 -1.06
N ASN A 387 -17.79 -1.65 0.08
CA ASN A 387 -18.27 -2.31 1.29
C ASN A 387 -19.69 -2.84 1.14
N LEU A 388 -20.60 -2.08 0.54
CA LEU A 388 -21.96 -2.52 0.22
C LEU A 388 -21.92 -3.74 -0.72
N TYR A 389 -21.19 -3.64 -1.81
CA TYR A 389 -21.07 -4.71 -2.81
C TYR A 389 -20.47 -5.99 -2.21
N LYS A 390 -19.34 -5.88 -1.48
CA LYS A 390 -18.68 -7.01 -0.81
C LYS A 390 -19.57 -7.68 0.24
N SER A 391 -20.47 -6.93 0.87
CA SER A 391 -21.44 -7.46 1.83
C SER A 391 -22.70 -8.05 1.16
N GLY A 392 -22.74 -8.11 -0.18
CA GLY A 392 -23.80 -8.71 -0.97
C GLY A 392 -24.99 -7.77 -1.24
N ASP A 393 -24.86 -6.45 -1.02
CA ASP A 393 -25.83 -5.48 -1.46
C ASP A 393 -25.70 -5.20 -2.96
N LYS A 394 -26.75 -4.73 -3.61
CA LYS A 394 -26.74 -4.44 -5.06
C LYS A 394 -27.33 -3.08 -5.34
N LEU A 395 -26.67 -2.35 -6.23
CA LEU A 395 -27.19 -1.07 -6.73
C LEU A 395 -28.39 -1.32 -7.65
N GLU A 396 -29.55 -0.74 -7.32
CA GLU A 396 -30.73 -0.73 -8.20
C GLU A 396 -30.75 0.52 -9.07
N SER A 397 -30.48 1.68 -8.47
CA SER A 397 -30.33 2.92 -9.22
C SER A 397 -29.45 3.93 -8.46
N PHE A 398 -28.87 4.82 -9.22
CA PHE A 398 -28.05 5.93 -8.71
C PHE A 398 -28.42 7.22 -9.41
N ASN A 399 -28.46 8.31 -8.63
CA ASN A 399 -28.54 9.67 -9.15
C ASN A 399 -27.46 10.52 -8.48
N GLY A 400 -26.68 11.25 -9.24
CA GLY A 400 -25.59 12.03 -8.66
C GLY A 400 -25.33 13.37 -9.34
N ILE A 401 -25.16 14.40 -8.51
CA ILE A 401 -24.59 15.70 -8.91
C ILE A 401 -23.13 15.65 -8.52
N MET A 402 -22.23 15.50 -9.50
CA MET A 402 -20.83 15.16 -9.29
C MET A 402 -19.85 16.23 -9.81
N SER A 403 -20.37 17.41 -10.15
CA SER A 403 -19.60 18.57 -10.60
C SER A 403 -20.00 19.79 -9.79
N GLY A 404 -19.02 20.43 -9.14
CA GLY A 404 -19.24 21.66 -8.38
C GLY A 404 -19.65 22.84 -9.27
N SER A 405 -19.03 22.99 -10.44
CA SER A 405 -19.38 24.01 -11.43
C SER A 405 -20.83 23.87 -11.92
N LEU A 406 -21.23 22.66 -12.30
CA LEU A 406 -22.59 22.38 -12.74
C LEU A 406 -23.61 22.53 -11.60
N SER A 407 -23.29 22.10 -10.40
CA SER A 407 -24.14 22.31 -9.22
C SER A 407 -24.37 23.80 -8.95
N TYR A 408 -23.34 24.63 -9.10
CA TYR A 408 -23.44 26.08 -8.96
C TYR A 408 -24.32 26.69 -10.06
N ILE A 409 -24.01 26.41 -11.32
CA ILE A 409 -24.73 26.98 -12.48
C ILE A 409 -26.22 26.63 -12.41
N PHE A 410 -26.58 25.35 -12.26
CA PHE A 410 -27.97 24.91 -12.22
C PHE A 410 -28.69 25.35 -10.93
N GLY A 411 -27.97 25.53 -9.82
CA GLY A 411 -28.51 26.10 -8.59
C GLY A 411 -28.90 27.58 -8.75
N LYS A 412 -28.14 28.36 -9.52
CA LYS A 412 -28.46 29.76 -9.83
C LYS A 412 -29.72 29.92 -10.69
N LEU A 413 -30.05 28.93 -11.50
CA LEU A 413 -31.31 28.94 -12.26
C LEU A 413 -32.55 28.90 -11.34
N ASP A 414 -32.49 28.24 -10.21
CA ASP A 414 -33.58 28.22 -9.22
C ASP A 414 -33.83 29.62 -8.63
N GLU A 415 -32.77 30.44 -8.55
CA GLU A 415 -32.80 31.84 -8.09
C GLU A 415 -33.32 32.80 -9.18
N GLY A 416 -33.56 32.30 -10.39
CA GLY A 416 -34.05 33.09 -11.53
C GLY A 416 -32.92 33.83 -12.28
N VAL A 417 -31.67 33.47 -12.03
CA VAL A 417 -30.49 34.01 -12.75
C VAL A 417 -30.48 33.42 -14.18
N PRO A 418 -30.30 34.22 -15.24
CA PRO A 418 -30.17 33.71 -16.61
C PRO A 418 -28.98 32.74 -16.73
N PHE A 419 -29.12 31.70 -17.58
CA PHE A 419 -28.10 30.67 -17.74
C PHE A 419 -26.74 31.26 -18.14
N SER A 420 -26.73 32.17 -19.11
CA SER A 420 -25.51 32.87 -19.57
C SER A 420 -24.79 33.58 -18.42
N LYS A 421 -25.55 34.27 -17.58
CA LYS A 421 -25.02 35.00 -16.43
C LYS A 421 -24.46 34.05 -15.36
N ALA A 422 -25.17 32.94 -15.08
CA ALA A 422 -24.71 31.92 -14.14
C ALA A 422 -23.38 31.27 -14.58
N VAL A 423 -23.22 31.01 -15.88
CA VAL A 423 -21.96 30.46 -16.44
C VAL A 423 -20.81 31.48 -16.33
N MET A 424 -21.07 32.76 -16.67
CA MET A 424 -20.05 33.81 -16.55
C MET A 424 -19.61 34.02 -15.11
N GLU A 425 -20.57 34.06 -14.16
CA GLU A 425 -20.29 34.17 -12.72
C GLU A 425 -19.46 32.98 -12.21
N ALA A 426 -19.82 31.76 -12.63
CA ALA A 426 -19.06 30.55 -12.27
C ALA A 426 -17.61 30.61 -12.81
N LYS A 427 -17.40 31.14 -14.01
CA LYS A 427 -16.08 31.34 -14.59
C LYS A 427 -15.26 32.39 -13.83
N GLU A 428 -15.84 33.54 -13.49
CA GLU A 428 -15.21 34.59 -12.71
C GLU A 428 -14.78 34.08 -11.31
N LEU A 429 -15.62 33.27 -10.68
CA LEU A 429 -15.35 32.62 -9.40
C LEU A 429 -14.36 31.45 -9.51
N ARG A 430 -13.90 31.11 -10.72
CA ARG A 430 -13.01 29.98 -11.01
C ARG A 430 -13.59 28.62 -10.58
N TYR A 431 -14.89 28.48 -10.71
CA TYR A 431 -15.58 27.20 -10.50
C TYR A 431 -15.55 26.33 -11.76
N THR A 432 -15.48 26.95 -12.97
CA THR A 432 -15.32 26.24 -14.22
C THR A 432 -13.85 26.16 -14.64
N GLU A 433 -13.58 25.24 -15.57
CA GLU A 433 -12.35 25.25 -16.36
C GLU A 433 -12.21 26.57 -17.13
N PRO A 434 -11.01 26.91 -17.66
CA PRO A 434 -10.81 28.13 -18.48
C PRO A 434 -11.80 28.23 -19.64
N ASP A 435 -12.17 27.10 -20.24
CA ASP A 435 -13.28 26.95 -21.17
C ASP A 435 -14.48 26.28 -20.47
N PRO A 436 -15.57 27.01 -20.17
CA PRO A 436 -16.71 26.41 -19.50
C PRO A 436 -17.39 25.26 -20.26
N ARG A 437 -17.12 25.11 -21.56
CA ARG A 437 -17.60 23.99 -22.37
C ARG A 437 -17.06 22.65 -21.89
N ASP A 438 -15.87 22.64 -21.31
CA ASP A 438 -15.27 21.43 -20.76
C ASP A 438 -16.04 20.89 -19.56
N ASP A 439 -16.70 21.77 -18.78
CA ASP A 439 -17.63 21.37 -17.74
C ASP A 439 -19.01 21.01 -18.32
N LEU A 440 -19.53 21.86 -19.20
CA LEU A 440 -20.88 21.74 -19.76
C LEU A 440 -21.04 20.54 -20.70
N ASN A 441 -19.96 20.00 -21.27
CA ASN A 441 -20.02 18.77 -22.08
C ASN A 441 -20.30 17.52 -21.23
N GLY A 442 -20.17 17.59 -19.92
CA GLY A 442 -20.48 16.51 -18.99
C GLY A 442 -19.50 15.34 -19.00
N MET A 443 -18.37 15.43 -19.70
CA MET A 443 -17.41 14.31 -19.81
C MET A 443 -16.77 13.92 -18.45
N ASP A 444 -16.49 14.89 -17.59
CA ASP A 444 -15.99 14.59 -16.23
C ASP A 444 -17.04 13.84 -15.40
N VAL A 445 -18.32 14.21 -15.54
CA VAL A 445 -19.46 13.52 -14.92
C VAL A 445 -19.61 12.10 -15.47
N ALA A 446 -19.41 11.93 -16.79
CA ALA A 446 -19.46 10.62 -17.44
C ALA A 446 -18.37 9.67 -16.91
N ARG A 447 -17.11 10.13 -16.80
CA ARG A 447 -16.02 9.34 -16.22
C ARG A 447 -16.30 8.96 -14.77
N LYS A 448 -16.86 9.86 -13.96
CA LYS A 448 -17.26 9.56 -12.58
C LYS A 448 -18.40 8.54 -12.52
N GLY A 449 -19.40 8.70 -13.39
CA GLY A 449 -20.52 7.73 -13.55
C GLY A 449 -20.02 6.35 -13.97
N LEU A 450 -19.07 6.29 -14.91
CA LEU A 450 -18.42 5.05 -15.33
C LEU A 450 -17.74 4.34 -14.13
N ILE A 451 -16.98 5.10 -13.33
CA ILE A 451 -16.31 4.54 -12.16
C ILE A 451 -17.31 3.99 -11.16
N ILE A 452 -18.38 4.75 -10.83
CA ILE A 452 -19.45 4.28 -9.92
C ILE A 452 -20.09 3.00 -10.45
N ALA A 453 -20.40 2.93 -11.74
CA ALA A 453 -21.00 1.74 -12.35
C ALA A 453 -20.07 0.53 -12.26
N ARG A 454 -18.79 0.70 -12.56
CA ARG A 454 -17.76 -0.37 -12.45
C ARG A 454 -17.59 -0.84 -11.00
N GLU A 455 -17.57 0.08 -10.03
CA GLU A 455 -17.50 -0.26 -8.60
C GLU A 455 -18.78 -0.95 -8.10
N SER A 456 -19.90 -0.78 -8.81
CA SER A 456 -21.15 -1.48 -8.55
C SER A 456 -21.28 -2.81 -9.32
N GLY A 457 -20.21 -3.26 -9.97
CA GLY A 457 -20.13 -4.56 -10.64
C GLY A 457 -20.56 -4.59 -12.10
N TYR A 458 -20.85 -3.45 -12.72
CA TYR A 458 -21.22 -3.39 -14.14
C TYR A 458 -19.98 -3.31 -15.04
N GLU A 459 -19.94 -4.15 -16.07
CA GLU A 459 -18.86 -4.18 -17.06
C GLU A 459 -19.23 -3.32 -18.26
N ILE A 460 -18.93 -2.03 -18.21
CA ILE A 460 -19.25 -1.04 -19.25
C ILE A 460 -18.02 -0.25 -19.68
N GLU A 461 -18.06 0.27 -20.89
CA GLU A 461 -17.04 1.17 -21.44
C GLU A 461 -17.55 2.62 -21.45
N LEU A 462 -16.65 3.57 -21.67
CA LEU A 462 -17.00 5.00 -21.68
C LEU A 462 -17.96 5.33 -22.83
N GLU A 463 -17.82 4.63 -23.94
CA GLU A 463 -18.63 4.75 -25.15
C GLU A 463 -20.07 4.26 -24.96
N ASP A 464 -20.33 3.43 -23.95
CA ASP A 464 -21.67 2.92 -23.63
C ASP A 464 -22.53 3.94 -22.88
N ILE A 465 -21.92 5.06 -22.44
CA ILE A 465 -22.60 6.09 -21.68
C ILE A 465 -23.44 6.99 -22.60
N THR A 466 -24.71 7.10 -22.28
CA THR A 466 -25.61 8.01 -23.02
C THR A 466 -25.39 9.44 -22.56
N MET A 467 -24.88 10.28 -23.46
CA MET A 467 -24.64 11.71 -23.22
C MET A 467 -25.80 12.54 -23.78
N TYR A 468 -26.54 13.24 -22.92
CA TYR A 468 -27.58 14.18 -23.35
C TYR A 468 -27.01 15.59 -23.44
N LYS A 469 -27.29 16.27 -24.56
CA LYS A 469 -26.85 17.65 -24.77
C LYS A 469 -27.47 18.60 -23.75
N VAL A 470 -26.67 19.50 -23.23
CA VAL A 470 -27.14 20.59 -22.35
C VAL A 470 -27.85 21.68 -23.17
N PHE A 471 -27.34 21.96 -24.37
CA PHE A 471 -27.88 22.97 -25.25
C PHE A 471 -28.94 22.42 -26.20
N PRO A 472 -29.95 23.23 -26.60
CA PRO A 472 -30.86 22.86 -27.67
C PRO A 472 -30.14 22.70 -29.00
N ASP A 473 -30.64 21.86 -29.90
CA ASP A 473 -30.02 21.59 -31.22
C ASP A 473 -29.90 22.87 -32.12
N SER A 474 -30.66 23.90 -31.81
CA SER A 474 -30.59 25.20 -32.49
C SER A 474 -29.39 26.07 -32.10
N PHE A 475 -28.66 25.69 -31.04
CA PHE A 475 -27.50 26.44 -30.55
C PHE A 475 -26.20 25.77 -30.94
N ASP A 476 -25.33 26.51 -31.59
CA ASP A 476 -23.99 26.07 -31.95
C ASP A 476 -22.94 26.59 -30.94
N PRO A 477 -22.40 25.74 -30.05
CA PRO A 477 -21.38 26.13 -29.07
C PRO A 477 -19.96 26.27 -29.65
N SER A 478 -19.75 26.08 -30.95
CA SER A 478 -18.43 26.15 -31.59
C SER A 478 -17.88 27.55 -31.64
N GLY A 479 -16.56 27.66 -31.93
CA GLY A 479 -15.81 28.90 -32.00
C GLY A 479 -14.86 29.11 -30.82
N SER A 480 -14.28 30.29 -30.69
CA SER A 480 -13.44 30.66 -29.55
C SER A 480 -14.27 30.74 -28.25
N VAL A 481 -13.60 30.69 -27.09
CA VAL A 481 -14.27 30.84 -25.78
C VAL A 481 -15.02 32.17 -25.70
N GLU A 482 -14.45 33.21 -26.24
CA GLU A 482 -15.04 34.54 -26.25
C GLU A 482 -16.30 34.61 -27.14
N GLU A 483 -16.27 33.98 -28.31
CA GLU A 483 -17.43 33.88 -29.20
C GLU A 483 -18.55 33.04 -28.56
N PHE A 484 -18.20 31.93 -27.96
CA PHE A 484 -19.16 31.09 -27.21
C PHE A 484 -19.85 31.90 -26.11
N LEU A 485 -19.08 32.61 -25.27
CA LEU A 485 -19.66 33.41 -24.18
C LEU A 485 -20.54 34.57 -24.69
N LYS A 486 -20.23 35.15 -25.83
CA LYS A 486 -21.07 36.18 -26.47
C LYS A 486 -22.39 35.63 -26.99
N LYS A 487 -22.40 34.39 -27.52
CA LYS A 487 -23.61 33.72 -28.02
C LYS A 487 -24.48 33.13 -26.91
N LEU A 488 -23.91 32.86 -25.73
CA LEU A 488 -24.58 32.15 -24.64
C LEU A 488 -25.93 32.77 -24.22
N PRO A 489 -26.18 34.08 -24.25
CA PRO A 489 -27.51 34.65 -23.99
C PRO A 489 -28.63 34.15 -24.91
N GLU A 490 -28.33 33.61 -26.10
CA GLU A 490 -29.33 33.06 -27.03
C GLU A 490 -30.09 31.86 -26.43
N VAL A 491 -29.48 31.15 -25.47
CA VAL A 491 -30.13 29.98 -24.79
C VAL A 491 -30.85 30.36 -23.50
N ASP A 492 -30.77 31.61 -23.04
CA ASP A 492 -31.43 32.03 -21.79
C ASP A 492 -32.94 31.83 -21.84
N GLY A 493 -33.60 32.12 -22.99
CA GLY A 493 -35.01 31.90 -23.21
C GLY A 493 -35.43 30.41 -23.10
N TYR A 494 -34.58 29.50 -23.59
CA TYR A 494 -34.80 28.06 -23.49
C TYR A 494 -34.79 27.61 -22.04
N PHE A 495 -33.78 27.99 -21.27
CA PHE A 495 -33.69 27.63 -19.84
C PHE A 495 -34.79 28.31 -19.02
N ALA A 496 -35.07 29.58 -19.26
CA ALA A 496 -36.14 30.28 -18.55
C ALA A 496 -37.52 29.60 -18.71
N LYS A 497 -37.86 29.18 -19.94
CA LYS A 497 -39.08 28.43 -20.20
C LYS A 497 -39.10 27.10 -19.45
N LYS A 498 -38.02 26.32 -19.55
CA LYS A 498 -37.90 25.02 -18.88
C LYS A 498 -38.04 25.16 -17.35
N ILE A 499 -37.39 26.14 -16.75
CA ILE A 499 -37.45 26.41 -15.31
C ILE A 499 -38.91 26.82 -14.91
N ALA A 500 -39.56 27.68 -15.72
CA ALA A 500 -40.94 28.09 -15.44
C ALA A 500 -41.93 26.93 -15.48
N GLU A 501 -41.73 25.97 -16.38
CA GLU A 501 -42.53 24.73 -16.44
C GLU A 501 -42.30 23.85 -15.21
N LEU A 502 -41.03 23.61 -14.81
CA LEU A 502 -40.70 22.82 -13.65
C LEU A 502 -41.18 23.42 -12.33
N LYS A 503 -41.13 24.75 -12.20
CA LYS A 503 -41.69 25.44 -11.01
C LYS A 503 -43.18 25.19 -10.80
N LYS A 504 -43.96 25.03 -11.87
CA LYS A 504 -45.40 24.69 -11.77
C LYS A 504 -45.62 23.31 -11.15
N GLU A 505 -44.65 22.40 -11.37
CA GLU A 505 -44.66 21.04 -10.84
C GLU A 505 -43.88 20.91 -9.52
N ASN A 506 -43.43 22.02 -8.94
CA ASN A 506 -42.54 22.03 -7.75
C ASN A 506 -41.27 21.22 -7.96
N LYS A 507 -40.69 21.25 -9.17
CA LYS A 507 -39.45 20.58 -9.54
C LYS A 507 -38.34 21.59 -9.81
N VAL A 508 -37.12 21.13 -9.73
CA VAL A 508 -35.90 21.87 -10.07
C VAL A 508 -35.12 21.16 -11.16
N LEU A 509 -34.28 21.91 -11.89
CA LEU A 509 -33.39 21.36 -12.90
C LEU A 509 -32.01 21.12 -12.31
N ARG A 510 -31.46 19.92 -12.49
CA ARG A 510 -30.11 19.56 -12.08
C ARG A 510 -29.35 18.95 -13.26
N MET A 511 -28.02 18.98 -13.19
CA MET A 511 -27.16 18.31 -14.16
C MET A 511 -26.31 17.25 -13.43
N GLY A 512 -26.32 16.02 -13.94
CA GLY A 512 -25.58 14.94 -13.28
C GLY A 512 -25.63 13.63 -14.05
N ALA A 513 -25.32 12.54 -13.35
CA ALA A 513 -25.41 11.19 -13.90
C ALA A 513 -26.50 10.38 -13.22
N THR A 514 -27.08 9.47 -14.00
CA THR A 514 -28.03 8.45 -13.54
C THR A 514 -27.52 7.09 -13.95
N ILE A 515 -27.58 6.11 -13.03
CA ILE A 515 -27.34 4.70 -13.33
C ILE A 515 -28.64 3.96 -13.02
N LYS A 516 -29.15 3.21 -13.98
CA LYS A 516 -30.32 2.36 -13.82
C LYS A 516 -30.18 1.13 -14.69
N ASP A 517 -30.43 -0.04 -14.13
CA ASP A 517 -30.34 -1.32 -14.83
C ASP A 517 -29.00 -1.50 -15.59
N GLY A 518 -27.89 -1.04 -14.99
CA GLY A 518 -26.53 -1.09 -15.56
C GLY A 518 -26.26 -0.07 -16.67
N LYS A 519 -27.21 0.76 -17.03
CA LYS A 519 -27.05 1.83 -18.03
C LYS A 519 -26.72 3.14 -17.35
N VAL A 520 -25.69 3.81 -17.85
CA VAL A 520 -25.27 5.13 -17.38
C VAL A 520 -25.74 6.19 -18.37
N SER A 521 -26.32 7.25 -17.85
CA SER A 521 -26.65 8.44 -18.64
C SER A 521 -26.22 9.70 -17.91
N VAL A 522 -25.81 10.70 -18.69
CA VAL A 522 -25.39 12.03 -18.20
C VAL A 522 -26.23 13.09 -18.89
N GLY A 523 -26.81 13.98 -18.10
CA GLY A 523 -27.66 15.03 -18.63
C GLY A 523 -28.40 15.80 -17.57
N MET A 524 -29.32 16.63 -18.03
CA MET A 524 -30.24 17.38 -17.17
C MET A 524 -31.30 16.46 -16.58
N MET A 525 -31.55 16.59 -15.27
CA MET A 525 -32.52 15.83 -14.49
C MET A 525 -33.57 16.77 -13.93
N GLU A 526 -34.81 16.37 -14.01
CA GLU A 526 -35.96 17.04 -13.37
C GLU A 526 -36.19 16.39 -12.00
N VAL A 527 -35.99 17.16 -10.95
CA VAL A 527 -35.90 16.64 -9.58
C VAL A 527 -37.02 17.23 -8.73
N GLY A 528 -37.84 16.36 -8.15
CA GLY A 528 -38.93 16.74 -7.22
C GLY A 528 -38.45 16.83 -5.76
N PRO A 529 -39.27 17.40 -4.85
CA PRO A 529 -38.86 17.66 -3.46
C PRO A 529 -38.62 16.41 -2.63
N GLU A 530 -39.10 15.25 -3.05
CA GLU A 530 -38.88 13.95 -2.41
C GLU A 530 -37.48 13.39 -2.67
N ASN A 531 -36.80 13.90 -3.69
CA ASN A 531 -35.45 13.44 -4.05
C ASN A 531 -34.40 14.25 -3.30
N PRO A 532 -33.38 13.62 -2.65
CA PRO A 532 -32.31 14.32 -1.93
C PRO A 532 -31.55 15.35 -2.78
N LEU A 533 -31.52 15.21 -4.10
CA LEU A 533 -30.86 16.15 -5.02
C LEU A 533 -31.61 17.48 -5.19
N TYR A 534 -32.87 17.59 -4.74
CA TYR A 534 -33.69 18.79 -4.90
C TYR A 534 -33.02 20.04 -4.32
N SER A 535 -32.44 19.92 -3.11
CA SER A 535 -31.85 21.05 -2.38
C SER A 535 -30.37 21.27 -2.69
N VAL A 536 -29.75 20.47 -3.57
CA VAL A 536 -28.32 20.56 -3.87
C VAL A 536 -28.02 21.75 -4.77
N LYS A 537 -27.14 22.67 -4.34
CA LYS A 537 -26.74 23.89 -5.05
C LYS A 537 -25.42 24.43 -4.50
N GLY A 538 -24.90 25.52 -5.06
CA GLY A 538 -23.79 26.26 -4.48
C GLY A 538 -22.44 25.54 -4.53
N GLY A 539 -22.24 24.65 -5.51
CA GLY A 539 -20.97 23.88 -5.64
C GLY A 539 -20.92 22.57 -4.87
N GLU A 540 -21.99 22.19 -4.19
CA GLU A 540 -22.09 20.91 -3.49
C GLU A 540 -22.18 19.74 -4.48
N ASN A 541 -21.60 18.59 -4.10
CA ASN A 541 -21.87 17.31 -4.74
C ASN A 541 -22.81 16.47 -3.87
N ALA A 542 -23.62 15.65 -4.52
CA ALA A 542 -24.49 14.70 -3.83
C ALA A 542 -24.60 13.40 -4.63
N PHE A 543 -24.56 12.31 -3.92
CA PHE A 543 -24.59 10.94 -4.41
C PHE A 543 -25.71 10.20 -3.73
N VAL A 544 -26.69 9.73 -4.48
CA VAL A 544 -27.91 9.09 -3.98
C VAL A 544 -27.97 7.67 -4.51
N PHE A 545 -27.80 6.69 -3.63
CA PHE A 545 -27.75 5.26 -3.96
C PHE A 545 -29.03 4.59 -3.47
N TYR A 546 -29.80 4.03 -4.39
CA TYR A 546 -30.89 3.11 -4.10
C TYR A 546 -30.38 1.70 -4.30
N THR A 547 -30.31 0.93 -3.22
CA THR A 547 -29.82 -0.44 -3.24
C THR A 547 -30.89 -1.41 -2.77
N GLU A 548 -30.63 -2.72 -2.84
CA GLU A 548 -31.57 -3.71 -2.29
C GLU A 548 -31.90 -3.47 -0.81
N ARG A 549 -30.93 -2.92 -0.03
CA ARG A 549 -31.07 -2.64 1.41
C ARG A 549 -31.51 -1.21 1.71
N TYR A 550 -31.13 -0.25 0.89
CA TYR A 550 -31.42 1.18 1.08
C TYR A 550 -32.51 1.64 0.11
N LYS A 551 -33.75 1.20 0.39
CA LYS A 551 -35.00 1.60 -0.28
C LYS A 551 -36.22 1.42 0.65
N PRO A 552 -37.22 2.28 0.67
CA PRO A 552 -37.35 3.47 -0.19
C PRO A 552 -36.46 4.66 0.20
N ILE A 553 -35.82 4.63 1.38
CA ILE A 553 -34.91 5.68 1.85
C ILE A 553 -33.51 5.37 1.31
N PRO A 554 -32.94 6.20 0.40
CA PRO A 554 -31.65 5.95 -0.21
C PRO A 554 -30.50 6.28 0.74
N LEU A 555 -29.35 5.62 0.53
CA LEU A 555 -28.08 6.08 1.09
C LEU A 555 -27.67 7.33 0.34
N THR A 556 -27.46 8.44 1.08
CA THR A 556 -27.07 9.71 0.50
C THR A 556 -25.77 10.21 1.11
N VAL A 557 -24.80 10.54 0.26
CA VAL A 557 -23.57 11.21 0.64
C VAL A 557 -23.55 12.59 0.00
N ARG A 558 -23.37 13.65 0.80
CA ARG A 558 -23.42 15.04 0.32
C ARG A 558 -22.33 15.87 0.98
N GLY A 559 -21.71 16.76 0.22
CA GLY A 559 -20.68 17.67 0.71
C GLY A 559 -19.94 18.39 -0.41
N TYR A 560 -18.84 19.05 -0.07
CA TYR A 560 -17.98 19.65 -1.08
C TYR A 560 -17.26 18.56 -1.88
N GLY A 561 -17.50 18.51 -3.18
CA GLY A 561 -16.95 17.52 -4.10
C GLY A 561 -15.75 18.05 -4.92
N ALA A 562 -15.18 19.19 -4.53
CA ALA A 562 -14.02 19.81 -5.14
C ALA A 562 -13.26 20.65 -4.11
N GLY A 563 -11.99 20.93 -4.40
CA GLY A 563 -11.12 21.76 -3.56
C GLY A 563 -9.83 21.03 -3.16
N ALA A 564 -8.71 21.75 -3.18
CA ALA A 564 -7.39 21.17 -2.92
C ALA A 564 -7.30 20.49 -1.56
N GLY A 565 -7.83 21.15 -0.52
CA GLY A 565 -7.76 20.65 0.86
C GLY A 565 -8.48 19.32 1.07
N VAL A 566 -9.71 19.21 0.59
CA VAL A 566 -10.53 17.98 0.74
C VAL A 566 -10.05 16.86 -0.17
N THR A 567 -9.58 17.18 -1.40
CA THR A 567 -9.02 16.16 -2.29
C THR A 567 -7.70 15.63 -1.74
N ALA A 568 -6.80 16.50 -1.28
CA ALA A 568 -5.55 16.11 -0.66
C ALA A 568 -5.79 15.23 0.59
N ALA A 569 -6.77 15.60 1.42
CA ALA A 569 -7.14 14.80 2.60
C ALA A 569 -7.67 13.41 2.22
N GLY A 570 -8.43 13.30 1.14
CA GLY A 570 -8.88 11.99 0.62
C GLY A 570 -7.71 11.13 0.13
N VAL A 571 -6.76 11.70 -0.62
CA VAL A 571 -5.52 11.00 -1.02
C VAL A 571 -4.70 10.60 0.20
N PHE A 572 -4.63 11.47 1.21
CA PHE A 572 -3.96 11.17 2.47
C PHE A 572 -4.61 9.96 3.18
N GLY A 573 -5.94 9.93 3.23
CA GLY A 573 -6.69 8.77 3.73
C GLY A 573 -6.37 7.49 2.94
N ASP A 574 -6.26 7.58 1.61
CA ASP A 574 -5.85 6.46 0.76
C ASP A 574 -4.42 5.98 1.09
N ILE A 575 -3.45 6.90 1.28
CA ILE A 575 -2.10 6.56 1.71
C ILE A 575 -2.14 5.79 3.03
N MET A 576 -2.89 6.27 4.01
CA MET A 576 -3.05 5.60 5.30
C MET A 576 -3.63 4.18 5.15
N ARG A 577 -4.58 3.97 4.26
CA ARG A 577 -5.20 2.66 4.00
C ARG A 577 -4.31 1.68 3.24
N THR A 578 -3.14 2.08 2.73
CA THR A 578 -2.19 1.15 2.09
C THR A 578 -1.60 0.15 3.06
N VAL A 579 -1.57 0.45 4.34
CA VAL A 579 -1.09 -0.42 5.42
C VAL A 579 -2.22 -0.82 6.36
N SER A 580 -2.08 -1.98 6.99
CA SER A 580 -3.02 -2.43 8.02
C SER A 580 -2.46 -2.01 9.38
N PHE A 581 -3.18 -1.15 10.09
CA PHE A 581 -2.80 -0.79 11.45
C PHE A 581 -3.23 -1.90 12.41
N ASN A 582 -2.28 -2.56 13.04
CA ASN A 582 -2.55 -3.30 14.27
C ASN A 582 -2.60 -2.27 15.40
N LEU A 583 -3.79 -1.75 15.66
CA LEU A 583 -4.06 -1.04 16.91
C LEU A 583 -3.94 -2.08 18.03
N SER A 584 -2.74 -2.31 18.53
CA SER A 584 -2.58 -2.91 19.83
C SER A 584 -3.09 -1.85 20.81
N SER A 585 -4.29 -2.08 21.33
CA SER A 585 -4.79 -1.41 22.52
C SER A 585 -3.88 -1.80 23.68
N GLU A 586 -2.83 -1.05 23.90
CA GLU A 586 -2.13 -0.96 25.16
C GLU A 586 -2.29 0.47 25.66
N ASP A 587 -3.33 0.65 26.45
CA ASP A 587 -3.37 1.70 27.48
C ASP A 587 -2.41 1.35 28.63
#